data_22d5d81d855f7a7edab52d97e9c6ce2d
#
_entry.id   22d5d81d855f7a7edab52d97e9c6ce2d
#
_cell.length_a   1.000
_cell.length_b   1.000
_cell.length_c   1.000
_cell.angle_alpha   90.00
_cell.angle_beta   90.00
_cell.angle_gamma   90.00
#
_symmetry.space_group_name_H-M   'P 1'
#
loop_
_entity.id
_entity.type
_entity.pdbx_description
1 polymer ?
#
loop_
_entity_poly.entity_id
_entity_poly.type
_entity_poly.pdbx_seq_one_letter_code
_entity_poly.pdbx_strand_id
1 'polypeptide(L)'
;LRAEKDWLLDVDECPKGAKMLYINYPNNPTGATCDKDYLKKVYDWCQENDTILCVDDAYCEMTYDGYQAPSILEIGEDAIEFGSFSKTFNMTGFRLGYAVGHPDLIAGLKKCKGQVDSGAPIFIQKAAIKALEMYGENGEAPEAVRKNMKEYSDRREVLVNGLRELGFDVKMPKGTFYIWFDSKCKTSLEFTERMLDLGIVVTPGSGFGESAEGYVRMTVTQPIPRIKEALQRMKEGLN
;
A
#
# COMPACT_ATOMS: atom_id res chain seq x y z
N LEU A 1 8.55 -4.87 -10.37
CA LEU A 1 8.45 -3.41 -10.45
C LEU A 1 9.85 -2.80 -10.41
N ARG A 2 10.08 -1.68 -11.08
CA ARG A 2 11.40 -1.06 -11.22
C ARG A 2 11.35 0.43 -10.90
N ALA A 3 12.44 0.96 -10.35
CA ALA A 3 12.55 2.36 -9.94
C ALA A 3 12.44 3.33 -11.13
N GLU A 4 13.06 3.00 -12.27
CA GLU A 4 13.02 3.81 -13.49
C GLU A 4 11.63 3.90 -14.14
N LYS A 5 10.69 3.07 -13.71
CA LYS A 5 9.27 3.10 -14.09
C LYS A 5 8.37 3.56 -12.94
N ASP A 6 8.93 4.30 -11.99
CA ASP A 6 8.21 4.78 -10.79
C ASP A 6 7.50 3.66 -10.01
N TRP A 7 8.03 2.44 -10.08
CA TRP A 7 7.48 1.24 -9.46
C TRP A 7 6.10 0.83 -10.01
N LEU A 8 5.73 1.33 -11.19
CA LEU A 8 4.57 0.86 -11.93
C LEU A 8 4.92 -0.38 -12.75
N LEU A 9 3.97 -1.29 -12.86
CA LEU A 9 4.08 -2.44 -13.74
C LEU A 9 4.04 -1.99 -15.19
N ASP A 10 4.97 -2.45 -16.01
CA ASP A 10 4.84 -2.37 -17.45
C ASP A 10 4.12 -3.61 -17.97
N VAL A 11 2.88 -3.44 -18.40
CA VAL A 11 2.06 -4.55 -18.89
C VAL A 11 2.62 -5.18 -20.15
N ASP A 12 3.39 -4.44 -20.94
CA ASP A 12 4.02 -4.92 -22.16
C ASP A 12 5.15 -5.94 -21.85
N GLU A 13 5.66 -5.95 -20.61
CA GLU A 13 6.63 -6.95 -20.10
C GLU A 13 5.95 -8.16 -19.44
N CYS A 14 4.62 -8.18 -19.31
CA CYS A 14 3.92 -9.30 -18.71
C CYS A 14 3.93 -10.54 -19.62
N PRO A 15 4.11 -11.75 -19.05
CA PRO A 15 4.12 -12.97 -19.86
C PRO A 15 2.73 -13.23 -20.46
N LYS A 16 2.68 -13.43 -21.79
CA LYS A 16 1.47 -13.85 -22.45
C LYS A 16 1.02 -15.23 -21.94
N GLY A 17 -0.29 -15.39 -21.76
CA GLY A 17 -0.87 -16.63 -21.24
C GLY A 17 -0.88 -16.74 -19.71
N ALA A 18 -0.50 -15.67 -19.00
CA ALA A 18 -0.77 -15.55 -17.58
C ALA A 18 -2.27 -15.66 -17.33
N LYS A 19 -2.68 -16.48 -16.34
CA LYS A 19 -4.09 -16.68 -16.02
C LYS A 19 -4.61 -15.63 -15.03
N MET A 20 -3.71 -14.98 -14.32
CA MET A 20 -4.05 -13.98 -13.32
C MET A 20 -2.93 -12.93 -13.24
N LEU A 21 -3.31 -11.67 -13.19
CA LEU A 21 -2.44 -10.54 -12.85
C LEU A 21 -2.92 -9.96 -11.53
N TYR A 22 -2.01 -9.88 -10.56
CA TYR A 22 -2.27 -9.32 -9.25
C TYR A 22 -1.46 -8.03 -9.08
N ILE A 23 -2.13 -6.90 -8.87
CA ILE A 23 -1.51 -5.59 -8.67
C ILE A 23 -1.95 -4.97 -7.35
N ASN A 24 -1.10 -4.07 -6.79
CA ASN A 24 -1.39 -3.34 -5.56
C ASN A 24 -0.98 -1.88 -5.73
N TYR A 25 -1.96 -0.97 -5.79
CA TYR A 25 -1.78 0.49 -5.84
C TYR A 25 -2.91 1.19 -5.08
N PRO A 26 -2.60 2.04 -4.09
CA PRO A 26 -1.27 2.44 -3.61
C PRO A 26 -0.44 1.27 -3.09
N ASN A 27 0.85 1.25 -3.44
CA ASN A 27 1.69 0.07 -3.33
C ASN A 27 2.41 -0.06 -1.99
N ASN A 28 2.43 -1.24 -1.46
CA ASN A 28 3.36 -1.68 -0.43
C ASN A 28 4.47 -2.53 -1.08
N PRO A 29 5.75 -2.13 -1.05
CA PRO A 29 6.38 -1.20 -0.12
C PRO A 29 6.59 0.23 -0.62
N THR A 30 6.43 0.50 -1.91
CA THR A 30 7.03 1.65 -2.61
C THR A 30 6.26 2.95 -2.41
N GLY A 31 5.00 2.90 -1.98
CA GLY A 31 4.11 4.06 -1.96
C GLY A 31 3.71 4.55 -3.35
N ALA A 32 4.04 3.80 -4.41
CA ALA A 32 3.64 4.14 -5.77
C ALA A 32 2.12 4.18 -5.90
N THR A 33 1.64 5.10 -6.70
CA THR A 33 0.21 5.32 -6.98
C THR A 33 -0.01 5.32 -8.49
N CYS A 34 -1.16 4.85 -8.92
CA CYS A 34 -1.56 4.90 -10.32
C CYS A 34 -2.74 5.85 -10.52
N ASP A 35 -2.91 6.33 -11.75
CA ASP A 35 -4.10 7.03 -12.17
C ASP A 35 -5.09 6.09 -12.89
N LYS A 36 -6.26 6.65 -13.24
CA LYS A 36 -7.32 5.90 -13.90
C LYS A 36 -6.91 5.43 -15.31
N ASP A 37 -6.13 6.23 -16.02
CA ASP A 37 -5.68 5.88 -17.37
C ASP A 37 -4.69 4.72 -17.35
N TYR A 38 -3.77 4.72 -16.38
CA TYR A 38 -2.87 3.59 -16.18
C TYR A 38 -3.64 2.31 -15.80
N LEU A 39 -4.58 2.41 -14.85
CA LEU A 39 -5.37 1.25 -14.43
C LEU A 39 -6.22 0.71 -15.58
N LYS A 40 -6.73 1.60 -16.44
CA LYS A 40 -7.42 1.21 -17.67
C LYS A 40 -6.50 0.47 -18.64
N LYS A 41 -5.26 0.93 -18.84
CA LYS A 41 -4.27 0.22 -19.68
C LYS A 41 -4.04 -1.21 -19.16
N VAL A 42 -3.93 -1.38 -17.85
CA VAL A 42 -3.76 -2.70 -17.22
C VAL A 42 -5.01 -3.58 -17.44
N TYR A 43 -6.20 -3.01 -17.27
CA TYR A 43 -7.45 -3.72 -17.49
C TYR A 43 -7.58 -4.19 -18.96
N ASP A 44 -7.38 -3.27 -19.92
CA ASP A 44 -7.47 -3.58 -21.34
C ASP A 44 -6.50 -4.72 -21.73
N TRP A 45 -5.24 -4.64 -21.25
CA TRP A 45 -4.26 -5.71 -21.47
C TRP A 45 -4.75 -7.06 -20.92
N CYS A 46 -5.36 -7.08 -19.74
CA CYS A 46 -5.90 -8.30 -19.14
C CYS A 46 -7.04 -8.89 -20.00
N GLN A 47 -7.94 -8.03 -20.50
CA GLN A 47 -9.03 -8.47 -21.39
C GLN A 47 -8.49 -9.06 -22.69
N GLU A 48 -7.52 -8.42 -23.32
CA GLU A 48 -6.89 -8.87 -24.57
C GLU A 48 -6.12 -10.21 -24.42
N ASN A 49 -5.68 -10.54 -23.21
CA ASN A 49 -4.84 -11.72 -22.93
C ASN A 49 -5.57 -12.84 -22.14
N ASP A 50 -6.90 -12.77 -22.00
CA ASP A 50 -7.69 -13.74 -21.21
C ASP A 50 -7.10 -13.94 -19.80
N THR A 51 -6.75 -12.84 -19.13
CA THR A 51 -6.09 -12.77 -17.83
C THR A 51 -7.02 -12.17 -16.79
N ILE A 52 -7.25 -12.85 -15.67
CA ILE A 52 -8.04 -12.32 -14.55
C ILE A 52 -7.26 -11.20 -13.87
N LEU A 53 -7.84 -10.01 -13.79
CA LEU A 53 -7.26 -8.91 -13.03
C LEU A 53 -7.71 -8.92 -11.57
N CYS A 54 -6.74 -8.99 -10.67
CA CYS A 54 -6.91 -8.88 -9.23
C CYS A 54 -6.23 -7.59 -8.73
N VAL A 55 -6.99 -6.72 -8.08
CA VAL A 55 -6.47 -5.47 -7.53
C VAL A 55 -6.52 -5.52 -6.00
N ASP A 56 -5.35 -5.43 -5.36
CA ASP A 56 -5.23 -5.28 -3.92
C ASP A 56 -5.28 -3.80 -3.57
N ASP A 57 -6.42 -3.36 -3.09
CA ASP A 57 -6.73 -1.97 -2.81
C ASP A 57 -6.78 -1.67 -1.30
N ALA A 58 -5.95 -2.38 -0.54
CA ALA A 58 -5.90 -2.25 0.92
C ALA A 58 -5.53 -0.83 1.42
N TYR A 59 -5.05 0.05 0.55
CA TYR A 59 -4.61 1.42 0.86
C TYR A 59 -5.40 2.50 0.12
N CYS A 60 -6.53 2.17 -0.54
CA CYS A 60 -7.30 3.10 -1.38
C CYS A 60 -7.68 4.42 -0.68
N GLU A 61 -7.97 4.34 0.61
CA GLU A 61 -8.32 5.52 1.41
C GLU A 61 -7.15 6.13 2.19
N MET A 62 -5.97 5.49 2.12
CA MET A 62 -4.75 6.06 2.69
C MET A 62 -4.02 6.92 1.66
N THR A 63 -4.65 8.02 1.30
CA THR A 63 -4.20 8.92 0.24
C THR A 63 -4.04 10.35 0.77
N TYR A 64 -3.18 11.13 0.09
CA TYR A 64 -2.76 12.45 0.53
C TYR A 64 -2.75 13.43 -0.64
N ASP A 65 -2.72 14.73 -0.32
CA ASP A 65 -2.50 15.82 -1.27
C ASP A 65 -3.54 15.85 -2.40
N GLY A 66 -4.79 15.45 -2.09
CA GLY A 66 -5.90 15.43 -3.04
C GLY A 66 -5.88 14.26 -4.04
N TYR A 67 -4.91 13.35 -3.94
CA TYR A 67 -4.93 12.13 -4.72
C TYR A 67 -6.06 11.20 -4.21
N GLN A 68 -6.77 10.58 -5.15
CA GLN A 68 -7.76 9.54 -4.90
C GLN A 68 -7.37 8.31 -5.71
N ALA A 69 -7.24 7.16 -5.05
CA ALA A 69 -6.96 5.91 -5.73
C ALA A 69 -8.18 5.50 -6.57
N PRO A 70 -8.00 5.21 -7.87
CA PRO A 70 -9.11 4.76 -8.70
C PRO A 70 -9.48 3.33 -8.35
N SER A 71 -10.77 3.01 -8.28
CA SER A 71 -11.26 1.62 -8.23
C SER A 71 -11.26 1.01 -9.62
N ILE A 72 -10.88 -0.27 -9.73
CA ILE A 72 -10.99 -1.01 -10.99
C ILE A 72 -12.44 -1.13 -11.44
N LEU A 73 -13.39 -1.15 -10.51
CA LEU A 73 -14.81 -1.27 -10.80
C LEU A 73 -15.43 -0.01 -11.42
N GLU A 74 -14.69 1.13 -11.40
CA GLU A 74 -15.05 2.32 -12.19
C GLU A 74 -14.62 2.21 -13.65
N ILE A 75 -13.81 1.21 -14.00
CA ILE A 75 -13.21 1.03 -15.32
C ILE A 75 -13.87 -0.14 -16.06
N GLY A 76 -14.06 -1.26 -15.35
CA GLY A 76 -14.67 -2.44 -15.95
C GLY A 76 -15.13 -3.45 -14.90
N GLU A 77 -16.05 -4.33 -15.31
CA GLU A 77 -16.70 -5.28 -14.39
C GLU A 77 -15.96 -6.62 -14.30
N ASP A 78 -15.10 -6.96 -15.29
CA ASP A 78 -14.41 -8.25 -15.38
C ASP A 78 -13.12 -8.28 -14.55
N ALA A 79 -13.21 -7.90 -13.29
CA ALA A 79 -12.09 -7.85 -12.35
C ALA A 79 -12.57 -8.19 -10.94
N ILE A 80 -11.61 -8.38 -10.04
CA ILE A 80 -11.87 -8.52 -8.61
C ILE A 80 -10.97 -7.56 -7.83
N GLU A 81 -11.56 -6.80 -6.91
CA GLU A 81 -10.90 -5.86 -6.03
C GLU A 81 -10.96 -6.35 -4.58
N PHE A 82 -9.82 -6.30 -3.90
CA PHE A 82 -9.69 -6.70 -2.51
C PHE A 82 -9.46 -5.47 -1.62
N GLY A 83 -10.36 -5.25 -0.68
CA GLY A 83 -10.24 -4.18 0.30
C GLY A 83 -9.93 -4.69 1.70
N SER A 84 -9.50 -3.81 2.58
CA SER A 84 -9.10 -4.15 3.95
C SER A 84 -9.57 -3.12 4.97
N PHE A 85 -10.16 -3.59 6.06
CA PHE A 85 -10.48 -2.74 7.23
C PHE A 85 -9.24 -2.40 8.06
N SER A 86 -8.14 -3.12 7.84
CA SER A 86 -6.93 -3.02 8.67
C SER A 86 -6.29 -1.64 8.66
N LYS A 87 -6.35 -0.93 7.52
CA LYS A 87 -5.60 0.32 7.31
C LYS A 87 -6.49 1.53 7.57
N THR A 88 -7.56 1.68 6.83
CA THR A 88 -8.51 2.79 6.92
C THR A 88 -9.07 2.97 8.33
N PHE A 89 -9.44 1.85 8.97
CA PHE A 89 -10.09 1.88 10.29
C PHE A 89 -9.16 1.51 11.46
N ASN A 90 -7.85 1.37 11.24
CA ASN A 90 -6.90 0.88 12.24
C ASN A 90 -7.28 -0.48 12.84
N MET A 91 -7.96 -1.33 12.07
CA MET A 91 -8.47 -2.64 12.50
C MET A 91 -7.50 -3.78 12.16
N THR A 92 -6.19 -3.55 12.18
CA THR A 92 -5.18 -4.57 11.81
C THR A 92 -5.30 -5.86 12.63
N GLY A 93 -5.61 -5.75 13.93
CA GLY A 93 -5.80 -6.89 14.83
C GLY A 93 -7.08 -7.69 14.57
N PHE A 94 -8.06 -7.14 13.87
CA PHE A 94 -9.35 -7.79 13.59
C PHE A 94 -9.29 -8.80 12.46
N ARG A 95 -8.25 -8.74 11.60
CA ARG A 95 -8.02 -9.68 10.51
C ARG A 95 -9.19 -9.82 9.54
N LEU A 96 -9.77 -8.70 9.10
CA LEU A 96 -10.91 -8.67 8.18
C LEU A 96 -10.58 -7.84 6.94
N GLY A 97 -10.94 -8.40 5.79
CA GLY A 97 -10.98 -7.76 4.48
C GLY A 97 -12.24 -8.17 3.75
N TYR A 98 -12.41 -7.67 2.55
CA TYR A 98 -13.53 -7.98 1.67
C TYR A 98 -13.03 -8.08 0.22
N ALA A 99 -13.88 -8.66 -0.63
CA ALA A 99 -13.68 -8.67 -2.07
C ALA A 99 -14.97 -8.26 -2.77
N VAL A 100 -14.85 -7.48 -3.83
CA VAL A 100 -15.93 -7.05 -4.71
C VAL A 100 -15.49 -7.22 -6.16
N GLY A 101 -16.42 -7.47 -7.08
CA GLY A 101 -16.09 -7.66 -8.50
C GLY A 101 -17.04 -8.57 -9.22
N HIS A 102 -16.60 -9.13 -10.36
CA HIS A 102 -17.40 -9.97 -11.21
C HIS A 102 -18.02 -11.16 -10.45
N PRO A 103 -19.33 -11.46 -10.61
CA PRO A 103 -20.03 -12.47 -9.83
C PRO A 103 -19.37 -13.86 -9.88
N ASP A 104 -18.86 -14.29 -11.03
CA ASP A 104 -18.22 -15.60 -11.18
C ASP A 104 -16.86 -15.65 -10.46
N LEU A 105 -16.09 -14.53 -10.46
CA LEU A 105 -14.83 -14.44 -9.71
C LEU A 105 -15.10 -14.48 -8.21
N ILE A 106 -16.12 -13.77 -7.74
CA ILE A 106 -16.55 -13.81 -6.33
C ILE A 106 -17.06 -15.21 -5.94
N ALA A 107 -17.83 -15.88 -6.80
CA ALA A 107 -18.27 -17.25 -6.55
C ALA A 107 -17.09 -18.23 -6.47
N GLY A 108 -16.11 -18.10 -7.37
CA GLY A 108 -14.87 -18.87 -7.35
C GLY A 108 -14.07 -18.64 -6.07
N LEU A 109 -13.85 -17.36 -5.70
CA LEU A 109 -13.18 -16.98 -4.46
C LEU A 109 -13.88 -17.58 -3.23
N LYS A 110 -15.20 -17.46 -3.15
CA LYS A 110 -16.02 -18.01 -2.05
C LYS A 110 -15.83 -19.51 -1.91
N LYS A 111 -15.82 -20.23 -3.04
CA LYS A 111 -15.63 -21.69 -3.07
C LYS A 111 -14.22 -22.07 -2.56
N CYS A 112 -13.18 -21.38 -3.02
CA CYS A 112 -11.79 -21.60 -2.56
C CYS A 112 -11.63 -21.22 -1.09
N LYS A 113 -12.09 -20.04 -0.71
CA LYS A 113 -11.99 -19.51 0.66
C LYS A 113 -12.65 -20.43 1.68
N GLY A 114 -13.81 -21.02 1.34
CA GLY A 114 -14.51 -21.95 2.20
C GLY A 114 -13.75 -23.27 2.46
N GLN A 115 -12.68 -23.56 1.71
CA GLN A 115 -11.79 -24.69 1.97
C GLN A 115 -10.60 -24.29 2.87
N VAL A 116 -10.33 -22.98 3.02
CA VAL A 116 -9.23 -22.46 3.83
C VAL A 116 -9.67 -22.24 5.27
N ASP A 117 -10.82 -21.61 5.47
CA ASP A 117 -11.39 -21.36 6.81
C ASP A 117 -12.92 -21.17 6.75
N SER A 118 -13.54 -21.18 7.94
CA SER A 118 -14.99 -20.98 8.11
C SER A 118 -15.44 -19.53 8.13
N GLY A 119 -14.52 -18.57 7.89
CA GLY A 119 -14.79 -17.14 7.86
C GLY A 119 -14.47 -16.42 9.18
N ALA A 120 -14.55 -15.08 9.12
CA ALA A 120 -14.29 -14.23 10.28
C ALA A 120 -15.43 -14.35 11.32
N PRO A 121 -15.14 -14.21 12.62
CA PRO A 121 -16.15 -14.17 13.67
C PRO A 121 -17.23 -13.12 13.41
N ILE A 122 -18.50 -13.46 13.71
CA ILE A 122 -19.66 -12.60 13.37
C ILE A 122 -19.55 -11.22 14.02
N PHE A 123 -19.01 -11.10 15.25
CA PHE A 123 -18.87 -9.80 15.92
C PHE A 123 -17.86 -8.88 15.20
N ILE A 124 -16.82 -9.44 14.58
CA ILE A 124 -15.87 -8.70 13.74
C ILE A 124 -16.57 -8.20 12.46
N GLN A 125 -17.35 -9.07 11.81
CA GLN A 125 -18.14 -8.68 10.64
C GLN A 125 -19.13 -7.55 10.96
N LYS A 126 -19.82 -7.62 12.11
CA LYS A 126 -20.73 -6.57 12.57
C LYS A 126 -19.99 -5.24 12.84
N ALA A 127 -18.78 -5.30 13.41
CA ALA A 127 -17.97 -4.11 13.60
C ALA A 127 -17.58 -3.46 12.26
N ALA A 128 -17.23 -4.26 11.26
CA ALA A 128 -16.94 -3.77 9.91
C ALA A 128 -18.15 -3.17 9.21
N ILE A 129 -19.32 -3.80 9.32
CA ILE A 129 -20.59 -3.24 8.81
C ILE A 129 -20.82 -1.87 9.44
N LYS A 130 -20.66 -1.79 10.76
CA LYS A 130 -20.84 -0.51 11.47
C LYS A 130 -19.85 0.57 11.04
N ALA A 131 -18.61 0.19 10.74
CA ALA A 131 -17.61 1.11 10.20
C ALA A 131 -18.03 1.65 8.82
N LEU A 132 -18.54 0.79 7.94
CA LEU A 132 -19.04 1.22 6.61
C LEU A 132 -20.30 2.10 6.71
N GLU A 133 -21.21 1.84 7.65
CA GLU A 133 -22.40 2.65 7.90
C GLU A 133 -22.08 4.07 8.41
N MET A 134 -20.84 4.34 8.82
CA MET A 134 -20.41 5.65 9.28
C MET A 134 -20.03 6.60 8.12
N TYR A 135 -19.97 6.11 6.88
CA TYR A 135 -19.77 6.96 5.71
C TYR A 135 -21.01 7.82 5.45
N GLY A 136 -20.75 9.06 5.03
CA GLY A 136 -21.83 9.97 4.61
C GLY A 136 -22.51 9.51 3.31
N GLU A 137 -23.69 10.05 3.03
CA GLU A 137 -24.48 9.70 1.83
C GLU A 137 -23.72 9.91 0.50
N ASN A 138 -22.77 10.84 0.48
CA ASN A 138 -21.92 11.12 -0.68
C ASN A 138 -20.56 10.40 -0.62
N GLY A 139 -20.42 9.35 0.19
CA GLY A 139 -19.15 8.63 0.39
C GLY A 139 -18.13 9.40 1.24
N GLU A 140 -18.56 10.42 1.99
CA GLU A 140 -17.66 11.16 2.88
C GLU A 140 -17.15 10.24 4.00
N ALA A 141 -15.81 10.14 4.11
CA ALA A 141 -15.19 9.31 5.13
C ALA A 141 -15.55 9.77 6.55
N PRO A 142 -15.72 8.85 7.50
CA PRO A 142 -15.99 9.19 8.91
C PRO A 142 -14.95 10.15 9.49
N GLU A 143 -15.36 11.00 10.44
CA GLU A 143 -14.44 11.95 11.08
C GLU A 143 -13.20 11.28 11.66
N ALA A 144 -13.35 10.12 12.27
CA ALA A 144 -12.24 9.34 12.82
C ALA A 144 -11.22 8.95 11.74
N VAL A 145 -11.68 8.56 10.55
CA VAL A 145 -10.82 8.23 9.40
C VAL A 145 -10.11 9.49 8.92
N ARG A 146 -10.82 10.60 8.71
CA ARG A 146 -10.23 11.88 8.28
C ARG A 146 -9.16 12.37 9.26
N LYS A 147 -9.43 12.26 10.57
CA LYS A 147 -8.47 12.62 11.62
C LYS A 147 -7.21 11.75 11.57
N ASN A 148 -7.37 10.44 11.39
CA ASN A 148 -6.24 9.53 11.24
C ASN A 148 -5.41 9.86 9.99
N MET A 149 -6.08 10.15 8.86
CA MET A 149 -5.39 10.50 7.61
C MET A 149 -4.59 11.80 7.77
N LYS A 150 -5.15 12.79 8.46
CA LYS A 150 -4.40 14.02 8.76
C LYS A 150 -3.17 13.75 9.60
N GLU A 151 -3.28 12.93 10.65
CA GLU A 151 -2.15 12.57 11.49
C GLU A 151 -1.07 11.81 10.71
N TYR A 152 -1.44 10.88 9.83
CA TYR A 152 -0.49 10.21 8.94
C TYR A 152 0.17 11.18 7.96
N SER A 153 -0.56 12.15 7.42
CA SER A 153 -0.01 13.19 6.55
C SER A 153 1.05 14.02 7.29
N ASP A 154 0.74 14.50 8.50
CA ASP A 154 1.67 15.30 9.30
C ASP A 154 2.96 14.51 9.63
N ARG A 155 2.82 13.23 9.99
CA ARG A 155 3.96 12.32 10.24
C ARG A 155 4.80 12.06 8.99
N ARG A 156 4.14 11.86 7.84
CA ARG A 156 4.76 11.66 6.53
C ARG A 156 5.64 12.85 6.16
N GLU A 157 5.12 14.07 6.30
CA GLU A 157 5.86 15.30 6.03
C GLU A 157 7.11 15.41 6.92
N VAL A 158 6.98 15.15 8.22
CA VAL A 158 8.11 15.20 9.16
C VAL A 158 9.19 14.18 8.78
N LEU A 159 8.81 12.93 8.47
CA LEU A 159 9.78 11.89 8.14
C LEU A 159 10.46 12.16 6.81
N VAL A 160 9.69 12.49 5.76
CA VAL A 160 10.25 12.72 4.41
C VAL A 160 11.18 13.94 4.41
N ASN A 161 10.78 15.04 5.03
CA ASN A 161 11.62 16.23 5.08
C ASN A 161 12.89 15.98 5.90
N GLY A 162 12.79 15.28 7.03
CA GLY A 162 13.97 14.94 7.83
C GLY A 162 14.94 13.99 7.08
N LEU A 163 14.45 13.03 6.33
CA LEU A 163 15.29 12.17 5.48
C LEU A 163 15.99 12.96 4.37
N ARG A 164 15.28 13.93 3.75
CA ARG A 164 15.88 14.83 2.75
C ARG A 164 16.98 15.72 3.34
N GLU A 165 16.80 16.23 4.56
CA GLU A 165 17.81 16.99 5.29
C GLU A 165 19.06 16.14 5.60
N LEU A 166 18.90 14.82 5.77
CA LEU A 166 19.99 13.85 5.89
C LEU A 166 20.62 13.47 4.54
N GLY A 167 20.15 14.04 3.44
CA GLY A 167 20.70 13.85 2.11
C GLY A 167 20.13 12.67 1.33
N PHE A 168 19.08 12.02 1.80
CA PHE A 168 18.40 10.98 1.03
C PHE A 168 17.48 11.59 -0.03
N ASP A 169 17.43 10.97 -1.21
CA ASP A 169 16.43 11.29 -2.23
C ASP A 169 15.15 10.53 -1.94
N VAL A 170 14.16 11.23 -1.41
CA VAL A 170 12.90 10.64 -0.99
C VAL A 170 11.74 11.32 -1.70
N LYS A 171 11.00 10.57 -2.50
CA LYS A 171 9.73 11.04 -3.06
C LYS A 171 8.68 11.14 -1.96
N MET A 172 7.88 12.21 -1.96
CA MET A 172 6.72 12.32 -1.07
C MET A 172 5.63 11.37 -1.59
N PRO A 173 5.30 10.28 -0.87
CA PRO A 173 4.30 9.35 -1.35
C PRO A 173 2.89 9.97 -1.28
N LYS A 174 2.08 9.74 -2.30
CA LYS A 174 0.69 10.17 -2.33
C LYS A 174 -0.29 9.16 -1.72
N GLY A 175 0.21 7.97 -1.36
CA GLY A 175 -0.58 6.91 -0.73
C GLY A 175 0.24 6.10 0.25
N THR A 176 -0.41 5.27 1.04
CA THR A 176 0.12 4.40 2.09
C THR A 176 0.69 5.14 3.30
N PHE A 177 1.17 4.41 4.29
CA PHE A 177 1.97 4.94 5.42
C PHE A 177 3.43 4.51 5.32
N TYR A 178 3.89 4.13 4.12
CA TYR A 178 5.27 3.72 3.87
C TYR A 178 6.05 4.84 3.20
N ILE A 179 7.32 4.95 3.60
CA ILE A 179 8.32 5.79 2.96
C ILE A 179 9.38 4.87 2.39
N TRP A 180 9.58 4.98 1.08
CA TRP A 180 10.47 4.15 0.29
C TRP A 180 11.56 4.99 -0.32
N PHE A 181 12.82 4.63 -0.13
CA PHE A 181 13.95 5.40 -0.65
C PHE A 181 15.19 4.54 -0.81
N ASP A 182 16.10 5.00 -1.68
CA ASP A 182 17.44 4.42 -1.84
C ASP A 182 18.28 4.72 -0.59
N SER A 183 18.80 3.67 0.01
CA SER A 183 19.64 3.75 1.21
C SER A 183 21.02 4.35 0.97
N LYS A 184 21.47 4.42 -0.29
CA LYS A 184 22.82 4.79 -0.72
C LYS A 184 23.92 3.87 -0.18
N CYS A 185 23.56 2.74 0.42
CA CYS A 185 24.47 1.69 0.83
C CYS A 185 24.61 0.65 -0.29
N LYS A 186 25.66 -0.15 -0.21
CA LYS A 186 25.90 -1.23 -1.18
C LYS A 186 24.78 -2.27 -1.18
N THR A 187 24.22 -2.53 -0.01
CA THR A 187 23.05 -3.41 0.15
C THR A 187 22.05 -2.81 1.10
N SER A 188 20.78 -3.16 0.92
CA SER A 188 19.68 -2.75 1.81
C SER A 188 19.85 -3.35 3.22
N LEU A 189 20.49 -4.50 3.33
CA LEU A 189 20.78 -5.15 4.61
C LEU A 189 21.83 -4.36 5.40
N GLU A 190 22.94 -3.92 4.75
CA GLU A 190 23.95 -3.06 5.39
C GLU A 190 23.33 -1.81 6.04
N PHE A 191 22.45 -1.13 5.32
CA PHE A 191 21.74 0.02 5.89
C PHE A 191 20.85 -0.38 7.06
N THR A 192 20.15 -1.51 6.93
CA THR A 192 19.24 -2.00 7.98
C THR A 192 20.00 -2.33 9.27
N GLU A 193 21.18 -2.95 9.18
CA GLU A 193 22.05 -3.25 10.32
C GLU A 193 22.53 -1.94 11.00
N ARG A 194 23.00 -0.97 10.21
CA ARG A 194 23.37 0.36 10.75
C ARG A 194 22.21 1.03 11.48
N MET A 195 20.99 0.96 10.93
CA MET A 195 19.81 1.52 11.58
C MET A 195 19.48 0.77 12.88
N LEU A 196 19.65 -0.54 12.88
CA LEU A 196 19.39 -1.36 14.07
C LEU A 196 20.37 -1.01 15.22
N ASP A 197 21.64 -0.76 14.91
CA ASP A 197 22.63 -0.29 15.88
C ASP A 197 22.26 1.07 16.50
N LEU A 198 21.54 1.90 15.75
CA LEU A 198 20.97 3.17 16.23
C LEU A 198 19.62 2.98 16.94
N GLY A 199 19.14 1.75 17.10
CA GLY A 199 17.83 1.43 17.68
C GLY A 199 16.65 1.81 16.79
N ILE A 200 16.85 1.82 15.47
CA ILE A 200 15.83 2.12 14.46
C ILE A 200 15.58 0.88 13.62
N VAL A 201 14.32 0.43 13.58
CA VAL A 201 13.92 -0.73 12.77
C VAL A 201 13.39 -0.24 11.43
N VAL A 202 14.02 -0.69 10.34
CA VAL A 202 13.58 -0.48 8.95
C VAL A 202 13.43 -1.82 8.25
N THR A 203 12.78 -1.85 7.10
CA THR A 203 12.64 -3.08 6.32
C THR A 203 13.56 -3.01 5.10
N PRO A 204 14.50 -3.95 4.90
CA PRO A 204 15.37 -3.97 3.73
C PRO A 204 14.57 -4.27 2.46
N GLY A 205 14.96 -3.63 1.38
CA GLY A 205 14.33 -3.80 0.06
C GLY A 205 14.49 -5.21 -0.49
N SER A 206 15.60 -5.88 -0.22
CA SER A 206 15.85 -7.27 -0.63
C SER A 206 14.73 -8.24 -0.20
N GLY A 207 14.00 -7.93 0.87
CA GLY A 207 12.82 -8.68 1.31
C GLY A 207 11.61 -8.57 0.37
N PHE A 208 11.64 -7.67 -0.62
CA PHE A 208 10.57 -7.44 -1.59
C PHE A 208 10.94 -7.83 -3.02
N GLY A 209 12.13 -8.41 -3.21
CA GLY A 209 12.61 -8.89 -4.50
C GLY A 209 13.92 -8.23 -4.94
N GLU A 210 14.57 -8.81 -5.94
CA GLU A 210 15.90 -8.40 -6.41
C GLU A 210 15.93 -6.95 -6.92
N SER A 211 14.88 -6.50 -7.61
CA SER A 211 14.79 -5.12 -8.14
C SER A 211 14.66 -4.06 -7.04
N ALA A 212 14.40 -4.46 -5.82
CA ALA A 212 14.29 -3.58 -4.65
C ALA A 212 15.58 -3.53 -3.81
N GLU A 213 16.65 -4.21 -4.25
CA GLU A 213 17.95 -4.15 -3.56
C GLU A 213 18.49 -2.72 -3.54
N GLY A 214 19.10 -2.33 -2.42
CA GLY A 214 19.57 -0.97 -2.16
C GLY A 214 18.48 -0.04 -1.57
N TYR A 215 17.22 -0.36 -1.73
CA TYR A 215 16.11 0.41 -1.16
C TYR A 215 15.76 -0.04 0.25
N VAL A 216 15.10 0.84 0.99
CA VAL A 216 14.57 0.53 2.33
C VAL A 216 13.18 1.11 2.51
N ARG A 217 12.38 0.45 3.35
CA ARG A 217 11.05 0.91 3.75
C ARG A 217 11.03 1.34 5.20
N MET A 218 10.61 2.59 5.43
CA MET A 218 10.22 3.09 6.75
C MET A 218 8.69 3.25 6.84
N THR A 219 8.16 3.49 8.04
CA THR A 219 6.73 3.70 8.26
C THR A 219 6.48 4.96 9.08
N VAL A 220 5.33 5.60 8.87
CA VAL A 220 4.88 6.76 9.67
C VAL A 220 3.87 6.37 10.76
N THR A 221 3.93 5.12 11.23
CA THR A 221 3.02 4.62 12.26
C THR A 221 3.35 5.10 13.67
N GLN A 222 4.57 5.63 13.89
CA GLN A 222 4.99 6.18 15.16
C GLN A 222 4.61 7.66 15.30
N PRO A 223 4.37 8.16 16.53
CA PRO A 223 4.05 9.57 16.74
C PRO A 223 5.26 10.48 16.40
N ILE A 224 4.97 11.73 16.04
CA ILE A 224 5.98 12.72 15.58
C ILE A 224 7.19 12.82 16.53
N PRO A 225 7.08 12.85 17.86
CA PRO A 225 8.26 12.89 18.73
C PRO A 225 9.22 11.71 18.51
N ARG A 226 8.67 10.50 18.28
CA ARG A 226 9.50 9.30 18.01
C ARG A 226 10.14 9.34 16.62
N ILE A 227 9.43 9.89 15.62
CA ILE A 227 9.99 10.11 14.28
C ILE A 227 11.16 11.09 14.35
N LYS A 228 11.01 12.22 15.07
CA LYS A 228 12.08 13.20 15.28
C LYS A 228 13.27 12.62 16.02
N GLU A 229 13.02 11.80 17.04
CA GLU A 229 14.08 11.08 17.77
C GLU A 229 14.87 10.15 16.84
N ALA A 230 14.16 9.38 15.98
CA ALA A 230 14.83 8.52 15.01
C ALA A 230 15.69 9.32 14.02
N LEU A 231 15.16 10.41 13.47
CA LEU A 231 15.91 11.30 12.58
C LEU A 231 17.16 11.89 13.25
N GLN A 232 17.07 12.28 14.53
CA GLN A 232 18.22 12.77 15.29
C GLN A 232 19.29 11.68 15.47
N ARG A 233 18.91 10.45 15.81
CA ARG A 233 19.85 9.31 15.91
C ARG A 233 20.49 8.99 14.57
N MET A 234 19.75 9.06 13.47
CA MET A 234 20.29 8.92 12.11
C MET A 234 21.34 10.02 11.82
N LYS A 235 21.04 11.27 12.16
CA LYS A 235 21.97 12.39 11.97
C LYS A 235 23.29 12.20 12.73
N GLU A 236 23.24 11.66 13.94
CA GLU A 236 24.41 11.42 14.78
C GLU A 236 25.22 10.19 14.32
N GLY A 237 24.56 9.16 13.82
CA GLY A 237 25.18 7.87 13.49
C GLY A 237 25.54 7.67 12.01
N LEU A 238 25.08 8.55 11.11
CA LEU A 238 25.40 8.47 9.67
C LEU A 238 26.55 9.42 9.25
N ASN A 239 26.96 10.35 10.13
CA ASN A 239 28.09 11.27 9.91
C ASN A 239 29.43 10.58 10.15
#